data_cfebbd5003a20cc4c0e876a06081c596
#
_entry.id   cfebbd5003a20cc4c0e876a06081c596
#
_cell.length_a   1.000
_cell.length_b   1.000
_cell.length_c   1.000
_cell.angle_alpha   90.00
_cell.angle_beta   90.00
_cell.angle_gamma   90.00
#
_symmetry.space_group_name_H-M   'P 1'
#
loop_
_entity.id
_entity.type
_entity.pdbx_description
1 polymer ?
#
loop_
_entity_poly.entity_id
_entity_poly.type
_entity_poly.pdbx_seq_one_letter_code
_entity_poly.pdbx_strand_id
1 'polypeptide(L)'
;MANKEKISDAVIINRYCEGIAMKVLGVRASAQEIRYAILEKNEAGEIIFLNQSGEHRLKYPATAVTISEKLLWVKGEFDRILRQVQDIGRIVIKTNEYAGTETSTKRETSFVDAICLLSAAEHNVAAERKLNSQIGSSASKAKEYAEQRIGKTEHYWNNTMADAILAAFWEVRKG
;
A
#
# COMPACT_ATOMS: atom_id res chain seq x y z
N MET A 1 11.42 4.31 -44.26
CA MET A 1 12.16 3.48 -43.31
C MET A 1 11.98 4.09 -41.90
N ALA A 2 11.13 3.51 -41.10
CA ALA A 2 10.84 4.01 -39.77
C ALA A 2 11.80 3.38 -38.76
N ASN A 3 12.58 4.23 -38.12
CA ASN A 3 13.48 3.86 -37.04
C ASN A 3 12.63 3.53 -35.80
N LYS A 4 12.50 2.26 -35.45
CA LYS A 4 11.99 1.82 -34.15
C LYS A 4 13.09 2.07 -33.13
N GLU A 5 13.02 3.20 -32.41
CA GLU A 5 13.76 3.34 -31.16
C GLU A 5 13.27 2.30 -30.18
N LYS A 6 14.11 1.33 -29.91
CA LYS A 6 13.97 0.43 -28.77
C LYS A 6 14.07 1.29 -27.50
N ILE A 7 12.96 1.55 -26.86
CA ILE A 7 12.96 2.00 -25.48
C ILE A 7 13.62 0.88 -24.69
N SER A 8 14.82 1.11 -24.26
CA SER A 8 15.64 0.16 -23.53
C SER A 8 15.01 -0.05 -22.15
N ASP A 9 14.68 -1.30 -21.84
CA ASP A 9 14.22 -1.76 -20.51
C ASP A 9 15.25 -1.53 -19.38
N ALA A 10 16.34 -0.85 -19.67
CA ALA A 10 17.45 -0.59 -18.76
C ALA A 10 17.24 0.64 -17.83
N VAL A 11 16.17 1.40 -17.98
CA VAL A 11 15.95 2.62 -17.15
C VAL A 11 15.16 2.33 -15.86
N ILE A 12 14.55 1.15 -15.74
CA ILE A 12 13.80 0.77 -14.52
C ILE A 12 14.68 0.06 -13.48
N ILE A 13 15.89 -0.34 -13.86
CA ILE A 13 16.78 -1.13 -13.00
C ILE A 13 17.99 -0.25 -12.64
N ASN A 14 17.90 0.54 -11.62
CA ASN A 14 18.98 0.84 -10.67
C ASN A 14 18.79 2.18 -9.93
N ARG A 15 17.80 2.27 -9.07
CA ARG A 15 17.84 3.23 -7.96
C ARG A 15 18.07 2.54 -6.61
N TYR A 16 18.79 1.46 -6.61
CA TYR A 16 19.44 0.96 -5.41
C TYR A 16 20.79 1.68 -5.28
N CYS A 17 20.73 3.00 -5.08
CA CYS A 17 21.89 3.73 -4.59
C CYS A 17 22.02 3.41 -3.12
N GLU A 18 23.14 2.79 -2.75
CA GLU A 18 23.58 2.58 -1.37
C GLU A 18 23.37 3.87 -0.56
N GLY A 19 22.59 3.81 0.53
CA GLY A 19 22.44 4.89 1.49
C GLY A 19 21.17 5.75 1.43
N ILE A 20 20.19 5.46 0.58
CA ILE A 20 18.91 6.18 0.60
C ILE A 20 17.89 5.36 1.40
N ALA A 21 17.36 5.97 2.46
CA ALA A 21 16.28 5.40 3.25
C ALA A 21 15.07 5.09 2.34
N MET A 22 14.68 3.81 2.25
CA MET A 22 13.57 3.39 1.39
C MET A 22 12.27 3.45 2.16
N LYS A 23 11.33 4.28 1.69
CA LYS A 23 9.95 4.30 2.18
C LYS A 23 9.08 3.30 1.43
N VAL A 24 8.30 2.54 2.17
CA VAL A 24 7.31 1.60 1.63
C VAL A 24 5.92 1.98 2.13
N LEU A 25 4.98 2.09 1.21
CA LEU A 25 3.57 2.32 1.49
C LEU A 25 2.83 0.99 1.47
N GLY A 26 2.33 0.54 2.61
CA GLY A 26 1.43 -0.60 2.74
C GLY A 26 -0.02 -0.16 2.72
N VAL A 27 -0.87 -0.83 1.96
CA VAL A 27 -2.27 -0.45 1.76
C VAL A 27 -3.20 -1.63 1.98
N ARG A 28 -4.33 -1.38 2.62
CA ARG A 28 -5.44 -2.33 2.73
C ARG A 28 -6.78 -1.63 2.54
N ALA A 29 -7.49 -1.97 1.48
CA ALA A 29 -8.86 -1.52 1.23
C ALA A 29 -9.88 -2.42 1.95
N SER A 30 -10.97 -1.81 2.40
CA SER A 30 -12.16 -2.46 2.95
C SER A 30 -13.43 -1.84 2.38
N ALA A 31 -14.61 -2.34 2.78
CA ALA A 31 -15.89 -1.81 2.32
C ALA A 31 -16.12 -0.31 2.65
N GLN A 32 -15.51 0.17 3.74
CA GLN A 32 -15.81 1.49 4.30
C GLN A 32 -14.66 2.48 4.24
N GLU A 33 -13.43 1.98 4.09
CA GLU A 33 -12.23 2.80 4.22
C GLU A 33 -11.01 2.11 3.63
N ILE A 34 -9.97 2.90 3.40
CA ILE A 34 -8.62 2.42 3.13
C ILE A 34 -7.76 2.70 4.36
N ARG A 35 -6.95 1.72 4.73
CA ARG A 35 -5.88 1.87 5.72
C ARG A 35 -4.54 1.84 5.03
N TYR A 36 -3.61 2.66 5.50
CA TYR A 36 -2.27 2.67 4.97
C TYR A 36 -1.22 2.92 6.05
N ALA A 37 -0.06 2.32 5.86
CA ALA A 37 1.11 2.49 6.70
C ALA A 37 2.31 2.89 5.85
N ILE A 38 3.08 3.86 6.32
CA ILE A 38 4.33 4.28 5.69
C ILE A 38 5.46 3.84 6.60
N LEU A 39 6.23 2.89 6.16
CA LEU A 39 7.41 2.40 6.87
C LEU A 39 8.67 2.84 6.14
N GLU A 40 9.69 3.20 6.90
CA GLU A 40 11.00 3.59 6.39
C GLU A 40 12.07 2.77 7.09
N LYS A 41 13.03 2.25 6.34
CA LYS A 41 14.25 1.67 6.89
C LYS A 41 15.34 2.73 6.86
N ASN A 42 15.82 3.12 8.02
CA ASN A 42 16.89 4.10 8.14
C ASN A 42 18.27 3.48 7.85
N GLU A 43 19.29 4.31 7.80
CA GLU A 43 20.67 3.88 7.55
C GLU A 43 21.22 2.90 8.61
N ALA A 44 20.68 2.93 9.82
CA ALA A 44 21.02 2.00 10.89
C ALA A 44 20.31 0.63 10.74
N GLY A 45 19.44 0.47 9.75
CA GLY A 45 18.66 -0.74 9.50
C GLY A 45 17.38 -0.83 10.35
N GLU A 46 17.04 0.19 11.11
CA GLU A 46 15.83 0.25 11.93
C GLU A 46 14.62 0.59 11.06
N ILE A 47 13.49 -0.05 11.33
CA ILE A 47 12.23 0.22 10.62
C ILE A 47 11.37 1.17 11.46
N ILE A 48 11.05 2.32 10.88
CA ILE A 48 10.30 3.41 11.52
C ILE A 48 8.90 3.47 10.92
N PHE A 49 7.87 3.59 11.75
CA PHE A 49 6.49 3.79 11.34
C PHE A 49 6.17 5.29 11.27
N LEU A 50 6.30 5.88 10.08
CA LEU A 50 6.28 7.33 9.89
C LEU A 50 4.92 7.98 10.19
N ASN A 51 3.82 7.31 9.87
CA ASN A 51 2.47 7.85 10.07
C ASN A 51 1.70 7.16 11.21
N GLN A 52 2.40 6.62 12.20
CA GLN A 52 1.79 5.92 13.34
C GLN A 52 0.78 6.77 14.11
N SER A 53 1.10 8.05 14.36
CA SER A 53 0.25 9.02 15.05
C SER A 53 -0.40 10.02 14.07
N GLY A 54 -0.09 9.92 12.78
CA GLY A 54 -0.61 10.78 11.72
C GLY A 54 -1.81 10.18 11.00
N GLU A 55 -2.06 10.67 9.78
CA GLU A 55 -3.11 10.11 8.93
C GLU A 55 -2.72 8.71 8.47
N HIS A 56 -3.55 7.74 8.76
CA HIS A 56 -3.40 6.34 8.34
C HIS A 56 -4.73 5.72 7.89
N ARG A 57 -5.74 6.58 7.70
CA ARG A 57 -7.12 6.19 7.40
C ARG A 57 -7.73 7.14 6.38
N LEU A 58 -8.25 6.58 5.31
CA LEU A 58 -9.09 7.26 4.32
C LEU A 58 -10.50 6.68 4.38
N LYS A 59 -11.40 7.36 5.06
CA LYS A 59 -12.81 6.97 5.15
C LYS A 59 -13.56 7.50 3.94
N TYR A 60 -14.27 6.63 3.21
CA TYR A 60 -15.07 7.05 2.05
C TYR A 60 -16.10 8.10 2.46
N PRO A 61 -16.20 9.20 1.73
CA PRO A 61 -17.18 10.25 2.05
C PRO A 61 -18.61 9.76 1.78
N ALA A 62 -19.54 10.20 2.62
CA ALA A 62 -20.95 9.87 2.44
C ALA A 62 -21.54 10.37 1.11
N THR A 63 -20.89 11.35 0.49
CA THR A 63 -21.25 11.91 -0.82
C THR A 63 -20.85 11.02 -1.99
N ALA A 64 -19.93 10.09 -1.82
CA ALA A 64 -19.57 9.11 -2.84
C ALA A 64 -20.55 7.92 -2.81
N VAL A 65 -21.69 8.09 -3.43
CA VAL A 65 -22.80 7.13 -3.40
C VAL A 65 -22.57 5.98 -4.39
N THR A 66 -22.08 6.30 -5.58
CA THR A 66 -21.81 5.30 -6.62
C THR A 66 -20.37 4.78 -6.51
N ILE A 67 -20.14 3.60 -7.11
CA ILE A 67 -18.78 3.05 -7.18
C ILE A 67 -17.84 3.97 -7.97
N SER A 68 -18.32 4.61 -9.02
CA SER A 68 -17.52 5.53 -9.84
C SER A 68 -17.05 6.75 -9.03
N GLU A 69 -17.95 7.35 -8.25
CA GLU A 69 -17.62 8.48 -7.36
C GLU A 69 -16.62 8.05 -6.28
N LYS A 70 -16.82 6.86 -5.70
CA LYS A 70 -15.89 6.28 -4.73
C LYS A 70 -14.48 6.10 -5.33
N LEU A 71 -14.39 5.52 -6.53
CA LEU A 71 -13.10 5.29 -7.19
C LEU A 71 -12.42 6.60 -7.61
N LEU A 72 -13.18 7.60 -8.07
CA LEU A 72 -12.64 8.92 -8.37
C LEU A 72 -12.07 9.60 -7.11
N TRP A 73 -12.78 9.52 -6.01
CA TRP A 73 -12.31 10.03 -4.72
C TRP A 73 -11.03 9.29 -4.26
N VAL A 74 -11.02 7.96 -4.32
CA VAL A 74 -9.85 7.14 -3.98
C VAL A 74 -8.63 7.57 -4.82
N LYS A 75 -8.83 7.76 -6.13
CA LYS A 75 -7.76 8.23 -7.02
C LYS A 75 -7.16 9.55 -6.54
N GLY A 76 -8.02 10.52 -6.23
CA GLY A 76 -7.60 11.83 -5.75
C GLY A 76 -6.83 11.77 -4.43
N GLU A 77 -7.31 10.99 -3.46
CA GLU A 77 -6.67 10.84 -2.15
C GLU A 77 -5.34 10.07 -2.26
N PHE A 78 -5.29 9.03 -3.07
CA PHE A 78 -4.07 8.26 -3.25
C PHE A 78 -2.98 9.08 -3.95
N ASP A 79 -3.35 9.84 -4.99
CA ASP A 79 -2.44 10.79 -5.64
C ASP A 79 -1.97 11.89 -4.69
N ARG A 80 -2.85 12.34 -3.76
CA ARG A 80 -2.46 13.30 -2.71
C ARG A 80 -1.37 12.73 -1.82
N ILE A 81 -1.55 11.48 -1.34
CA ILE A 81 -0.54 10.80 -0.51
C ILE A 81 0.78 10.68 -1.25
N LEU A 82 0.77 10.23 -2.51
CA LEU A 82 1.98 10.05 -3.31
C LEU A 82 2.71 11.37 -3.61
N ARG A 83 2.00 12.49 -3.68
CA ARG A 83 2.62 13.82 -3.80
C ARG A 83 3.16 14.36 -2.48
N GLN A 84 2.48 14.09 -1.36
CA GLN A 84 2.87 14.60 -0.04
C GLN A 84 4.03 13.83 0.57
N VAL A 85 4.06 12.52 0.36
CA VAL A 85 5.12 11.65 0.89
C VAL A 85 6.15 11.41 -0.20
N GLN A 86 7.23 12.17 -0.13
CA GLN A 86 8.34 12.03 -1.07
C GLN A 86 9.09 10.71 -0.83
N ASP A 87 9.72 10.21 -1.89
CA ASP A 87 10.63 9.06 -1.87
C ASP A 87 9.98 7.72 -1.48
N ILE A 88 8.68 7.55 -1.76
CA ILE A 88 8.07 6.23 -1.70
C ILE A 88 8.68 5.40 -2.84
N GLY A 89 9.50 4.42 -2.48
CA GLY A 89 10.15 3.52 -3.43
C GLY A 89 9.26 2.37 -3.87
N ARG A 90 8.31 1.95 -3.03
CA ARG A 90 7.42 0.83 -3.34
C ARG A 90 6.08 0.90 -2.60
N ILE A 91 5.06 0.34 -3.25
CA ILE A 91 3.72 0.20 -2.69
C ILE A 91 3.35 -1.29 -2.63
N VAL A 92 2.88 -1.76 -1.48
CA VAL A 92 2.37 -3.13 -1.32
C VAL A 92 0.93 -3.09 -0.87
N ILE A 93 0.04 -3.66 -1.68
CA ILE A 93 -1.39 -3.71 -1.42
C ILE A 93 -1.74 -5.09 -0.90
N LYS A 94 -2.20 -5.18 0.36
CA LYS A 94 -2.79 -6.41 0.89
C LYS A 94 -4.17 -6.59 0.26
N THR A 95 -4.29 -7.51 -0.66
CA THR A 95 -5.55 -7.81 -1.35
C THR A 95 -6.39 -8.85 -0.60
N ASN A 96 -7.64 -9.05 -1.04
CA ASN A 96 -8.50 -10.09 -0.50
C ASN A 96 -7.94 -11.48 -0.83
N GLU A 97 -8.15 -12.43 0.10
CA GLU A 97 -7.86 -13.84 -0.15
C GLU A 97 -8.78 -14.40 -1.24
N TYR A 98 -8.25 -15.31 -2.06
CA TYR A 98 -9.03 -15.94 -3.12
C TYR A 98 -10.02 -17.00 -2.59
N ALA A 99 -9.87 -17.40 -1.33
CA ALA A 99 -10.74 -18.38 -0.70
C ALA A 99 -12.14 -17.85 -0.40
N GLY A 100 -13.13 -18.72 -0.50
CA GLY A 100 -14.53 -18.45 -0.20
C GLY A 100 -15.30 -17.77 -1.34
N THR A 101 -16.58 -17.50 -1.09
CA THR A 101 -17.49 -16.93 -2.06
C THR A 101 -17.09 -15.50 -2.40
N GLU A 102 -17.13 -15.15 -3.68
CA GLU A 102 -17.00 -13.76 -4.12
C GLU A 102 -18.25 -12.98 -3.71
N THR A 103 -18.05 -11.79 -3.14
CA THR A 103 -19.12 -10.88 -2.75
C THR A 103 -18.97 -9.55 -3.46
N SER A 104 -20.05 -8.76 -3.52
CA SER A 104 -20.01 -7.39 -4.04
C SER A 104 -18.92 -6.57 -3.36
N THR A 105 -18.80 -6.67 -2.04
CA THR A 105 -17.76 -6.00 -1.25
C THR A 105 -16.33 -6.40 -1.67
N LYS A 106 -16.08 -7.69 -1.87
CA LYS A 106 -14.76 -8.16 -2.33
C LYS A 106 -14.41 -7.61 -3.72
N ARG A 107 -15.42 -7.56 -4.59
CA ARG A 107 -15.27 -7.01 -5.95
C ARG A 107 -14.98 -5.53 -5.93
N GLU A 108 -15.71 -4.75 -5.11
CA GLU A 108 -15.47 -3.32 -4.95
C GLU A 108 -14.08 -3.01 -4.37
N THR A 109 -13.64 -3.77 -3.37
CA THR A 109 -12.27 -3.60 -2.84
C THR A 109 -11.19 -3.91 -3.88
N SER A 110 -11.45 -4.86 -4.80
CA SER A 110 -10.54 -5.12 -5.92
C SER A 110 -10.47 -3.97 -6.92
N PHE A 111 -11.56 -3.25 -7.13
CA PHE A 111 -11.53 -2.01 -7.93
C PHE A 111 -10.71 -0.91 -7.26
N VAL A 112 -10.80 -0.78 -5.94
CA VAL A 112 -9.96 0.15 -5.17
C VAL A 112 -8.48 -0.23 -5.28
N ASP A 113 -8.15 -1.51 -5.15
CA ASP A 113 -6.77 -2.01 -5.36
C ASP A 113 -6.26 -1.62 -6.75
N ALA A 114 -7.09 -1.75 -7.79
CA ALA A 114 -6.72 -1.38 -9.16
C ALA A 114 -6.46 0.12 -9.32
N ILE A 115 -7.23 0.97 -8.66
CA ILE A 115 -6.99 2.42 -8.65
C ILE A 115 -5.67 2.75 -7.95
N CYS A 116 -5.35 2.09 -6.84
CA CYS A 116 -4.07 2.27 -6.17
C CYS A 116 -2.89 1.87 -7.08
N LEU A 117 -3.01 0.77 -7.83
CA LEU A 117 -2.01 0.35 -8.82
C LEU A 117 -1.87 1.37 -9.97
N LEU A 118 -2.99 1.91 -10.46
CA LEU A 118 -2.98 2.93 -11.51
C LEU A 118 -2.28 4.20 -11.06
N SER A 119 -2.62 4.72 -9.88
CA SER A 119 -1.96 5.87 -9.29
C SER A 119 -0.47 5.64 -9.11
N ALA A 120 -0.07 4.46 -8.62
CA ALA A 120 1.33 4.11 -8.48
C ALA A 120 2.08 4.19 -9.83
N ALA A 121 1.50 3.63 -10.89
CA ALA A 121 2.07 3.66 -12.22
C ALA A 121 2.22 5.09 -12.77
N GLU A 122 1.21 5.94 -12.59
CA GLU A 122 1.26 7.36 -13.01
C GLU A 122 2.32 8.16 -12.26
N HIS A 123 2.60 7.81 -11.01
CA HIS A 123 3.66 8.43 -10.20
C HIS A 123 5.02 7.73 -10.34
N ASN A 124 5.15 6.74 -11.25
CA ASN A 124 6.36 5.95 -11.46
C ASN A 124 6.85 5.22 -10.20
N VAL A 125 5.94 4.78 -9.34
CA VAL A 125 6.22 3.99 -8.15
C VAL A 125 5.88 2.53 -8.41
N ALA A 126 6.81 1.62 -8.14
CA ALA A 126 6.55 0.20 -8.26
C ALA A 126 5.50 -0.26 -7.23
N ALA A 127 4.50 -1.00 -7.68
CA ALA A 127 3.42 -1.48 -6.81
C ALA A 127 3.05 -2.93 -7.11
N GLU A 128 2.67 -3.67 -6.07
CA GLU A 128 2.23 -5.05 -6.19
C GLU A 128 1.13 -5.40 -5.17
N ARG A 129 0.34 -6.43 -5.49
CA ARG A 129 -0.66 -7.00 -4.57
C ARG A 129 -0.13 -8.26 -3.91
N LYS A 130 -0.43 -8.46 -2.64
CA LYS A 130 -0.02 -9.62 -1.85
C LYS A 130 -1.17 -10.23 -1.05
N LEU A 131 -1.15 -11.55 -0.90
CA LEU A 131 -1.99 -12.31 0.00
C LEU A 131 -1.34 -12.45 1.39
N ASN A 132 -2.09 -12.91 2.39
CA ASN A 132 -1.56 -13.14 3.75
C ASN A 132 -0.33 -14.05 3.75
N SER A 133 -0.39 -15.16 3.03
CA SER A 133 0.73 -16.11 2.93
C SER A 133 2.00 -15.48 2.37
N GLN A 134 1.85 -14.53 1.45
CA GLN A 134 2.96 -13.85 0.80
C GLN A 134 3.60 -12.76 1.66
N ILE A 135 2.90 -12.23 2.67
CA ILE A 135 3.41 -11.25 3.62
C ILE A 135 3.73 -11.85 5.00
N GLY A 136 3.77 -13.18 5.09
CA GLY A 136 4.06 -13.88 6.34
C GLY A 136 3.05 -13.62 7.44
N SER A 137 1.75 -13.58 7.10
CA SER A 137 0.65 -13.29 8.00
C SER A 137 -0.50 -14.29 7.83
N SER A 138 -1.49 -14.17 8.71
CA SER A 138 -2.80 -14.82 8.60
C SER A 138 -3.88 -13.90 9.16
N ALA A 139 -5.12 -14.08 8.74
CA ALA A 139 -6.24 -13.25 9.17
C ALA A 139 -6.42 -13.22 10.70
N SER A 140 -6.16 -14.34 11.39
CA SER A 140 -6.31 -14.46 12.84
C SER A 140 -5.16 -13.84 13.63
N LYS A 141 -3.96 -13.70 13.04
CA LYS A 141 -2.73 -13.26 13.73
C LYS A 141 -2.19 -11.91 13.24
N ALA A 142 -2.86 -11.27 12.30
CA ALA A 142 -2.37 -10.03 11.70
C ALA A 142 -2.05 -8.94 12.75
N LYS A 143 -2.96 -8.72 13.72
CA LYS A 143 -2.75 -7.73 14.78
C LYS A 143 -1.56 -8.06 15.67
N GLU A 144 -1.46 -9.31 16.11
CA GLU A 144 -0.35 -9.78 16.94
C GLU A 144 1.00 -9.59 16.22
N TYR A 145 1.08 -10.00 14.95
CA TYR A 145 2.30 -9.89 14.17
C TYR A 145 2.71 -8.44 13.88
N ALA A 146 1.73 -7.58 13.56
CA ALA A 146 2.02 -6.17 13.33
C ALA A 146 2.51 -5.49 14.61
N GLU A 147 1.86 -5.76 15.74
CA GLU A 147 2.21 -5.18 17.05
C GLU A 147 3.60 -5.61 17.52
N GLN A 148 3.96 -6.88 17.33
CA GLN A 148 5.28 -7.43 17.69
C GLN A 148 6.42 -6.90 16.81
N ARG A 149 6.16 -6.68 15.52
CA ARG A 149 7.20 -6.36 14.54
C ARG A 149 7.42 -4.86 14.38
N ILE A 150 6.38 -4.06 14.48
CA ILE A 150 6.41 -2.61 14.21
C ILE A 150 5.74 -1.81 15.31
N GLY A 151 4.55 -2.24 15.75
CA GLY A 151 3.71 -1.52 16.69
C GLY A 151 2.28 -1.36 16.17
N LYS A 152 1.51 -0.57 16.91
CA LYS A 152 0.10 -0.28 16.62
C LYS A 152 -0.14 1.22 16.55
N THR A 153 -1.24 1.61 15.90
CA THR A 153 -1.74 2.98 15.92
C THR A 153 -2.50 3.26 17.22
N GLU A 154 -2.45 4.50 17.70
CA GLU A 154 -3.18 4.91 18.91
C GLU A 154 -4.70 4.81 18.74
N HIS A 155 -5.18 5.15 17.55
CA HIS A 155 -6.59 5.14 17.18
C HIS A 155 -6.88 4.17 16.05
N TYR A 156 -8.11 3.67 16.00
CA TYR A 156 -8.62 2.83 14.91
C TYR A 156 -7.79 1.55 14.67
N TRP A 157 -7.23 0.95 15.75
CA TRP A 157 -6.49 -0.30 15.66
C TRP A 157 -7.41 -1.49 15.33
N ASN A 158 -7.23 -2.07 14.16
CA ASN A 158 -8.00 -3.22 13.69
C ASN A 158 -7.17 -4.10 12.73
N ASN A 159 -7.74 -5.21 12.26
CA ASN A 159 -7.06 -6.12 11.34
C ASN A 159 -6.69 -5.44 10.01
N THR A 160 -7.54 -4.53 9.51
CA THR A 160 -7.26 -3.81 8.26
C THR A 160 -6.00 -2.93 8.37
N MET A 161 -5.82 -2.27 9.54
CA MET A 161 -4.61 -1.50 9.80
C MET A 161 -3.38 -2.40 9.95
N ALA A 162 -3.52 -3.50 10.69
CA ALA A 162 -2.47 -4.50 10.83
C ALA A 162 -2.02 -5.09 9.49
N ASP A 163 -2.96 -5.38 8.60
CA ASP A 163 -2.69 -5.85 7.24
C ASP A 163 -1.87 -4.82 6.44
N ALA A 164 -2.20 -3.54 6.52
CA ALA A 164 -1.45 -2.47 5.86
C ALA A 164 -0.01 -2.37 6.39
N ILE A 165 0.17 -2.45 7.71
CA ILE A 165 1.50 -2.46 8.34
C ILE A 165 2.32 -3.66 7.88
N LEU A 166 1.73 -4.86 7.89
CA LEU A 166 2.43 -6.09 7.49
C LEU A 166 2.79 -6.11 6.00
N ALA A 167 1.94 -5.53 5.16
CA ALA A 167 2.24 -5.36 3.73
C ALA A 167 3.48 -4.47 3.53
N ALA A 168 3.55 -3.32 4.20
CA ALA A 168 4.73 -2.46 4.16
C ALA A 168 5.96 -3.15 4.77
N PHE A 169 5.81 -3.80 5.92
CA PHE A 169 6.89 -4.48 6.62
C PHE A 169 7.53 -5.59 5.78
N TRP A 170 6.72 -6.36 5.07
CA TRP A 170 7.21 -7.41 4.19
C TRP A 170 8.23 -6.91 3.18
N GLU A 171 8.00 -5.74 2.63
CA GLU A 171 8.86 -5.17 1.60
C GLU A 171 10.04 -4.38 2.19
N VAL A 172 9.79 -3.52 3.18
CA VAL A 172 10.83 -2.65 3.74
C VAL A 172 11.97 -3.42 4.38
N ARG A 173 11.72 -4.64 4.89
CA ARG A 173 12.76 -5.50 5.48
C ARG A 173 13.75 -6.08 4.47
N LYS A 174 13.39 -6.10 3.17
CA LYS A 174 14.24 -6.68 2.11
C LYS A 174 15.36 -5.74 1.65
N GLY A 175 15.13 -4.44 1.73
CA GLY A 175 16.15 -3.41 1.46
C GLY A 175 16.99 -3.16 2.70
#